data_86121836f55cc211688f94ae1711b34f
#
_entry.id   86121836f55cc211688f94ae1711b34f
#
_cell.length_a   1.000
_cell.length_b   1.000
_cell.length_c   1.000
_cell.angle_alpha   90.00
_cell.angle_beta   90.00
_cell.angle_gamma   90.00
#
_symmetry.space_group_name_H-M   'P 1'
#
loop_
_entity.id
_entity.type
_entity.pdbx_description
1 polymer ?
#
loop_
_entity_poly.entity_id
_entity_poly.type
_entity_poly.pdbx_seq_one_letter_code
_entity_poly.pdbx_strand_id
1 'polypeptide(L)'
;MRKVRRTTDPSSFIFEGQKIGRPLSDMTLTMPIRRAKLQITIHGFRSTFRDWCAEATSTPREVAEACLAHVVRNAVEAAYARTDHFEQRRDVMDAWESHCMNIAHDEKIIPLKTNSDGT
;
A
#
# COMPACT_ATOMS: atom_id res chain seq x y z
N MET A 1 -19.20 -9.65 7.30
CA MET A 1 -17.78 -9.47 7.73
C MET A 1 -17.19 -10.83 8.06
N ARG A 2 -16.14 -11.26 7.35
CA ARG A 2 -15.40 -12.48 7.71
C ARG A 2 -14.57 -12.19 8.96
N LYS A 3 -14.74 -13.02 10.00
CA LYS A 3 -13.87 -12.93 11.19
C LYS A 3 -12.43 -13.26 10.79
N VAL A 4 -11.50 -12.34 11.05
CA VAL A 4 -10.08 -12.64 10.99
C VAL A 4 -9.79 -13.68 12.05
N ARG A 5 -9.39 -14.88 11.66
CA ARG A 5 -8.97 -15.93 12.60
C ARG A 5 -7.63 -15.50 13.21
N ARG A 6 -7.63 -15.29 14.50
CA ARG A 6 -6.37 -15.23 15.27
C ARG A 6 -5.89 -16.66 15.45
N THR A 7 -4.91 -17.04 14.67
CA THR A 7 -4.22 -18.32 14.86
C THR A 7 -2.82 -18.05 15.40
N THR A 8 -2.36 -18.91 16.28
CA THR A 8 -0.99 -18.90 16.79
C THR A 8 -0.05 -19.75 15.96
N ASP A 9 -0.56 -20.44 14.94
CA ASP A 9 0.24 -21.24 14.03
C ASP A 9 0.94 -20.32 12.99
N PRO A 10 2.28 -20.23 13.01
CA PRO A 10 3.02 -19.36 12.09
C PRO A 10 2.91 -19.78 10.62
N SER A 11 2.45 -21.02 10.34
CA SER A 11 2.21 -21.50 8.97
C SER A 11 0.83 -21.14 8.42
N SER A 12 -0.06 -20.60 9.24
CA SER A 12 -1.41 -20.23 8.85
C SER A 12 -1.46 -18.95 8.04
N PHE A 13 -2.34 -18.90 7.05
CA PHE A 13 -2.61 -17.67 6.32
C PHE A 13 -3.38 -16.67 7.21
N ILE A 14 -2.96 -15.40 7.23
CA ILE A 14 -3.68 -14.31 7.91
C ILE A 14 -5.06 -14.14 7.27
N PHE A 15 -5.11 -14.24 5.94
CA PHE A 15 -6.35 -14.21 5.15
C PHE A 15 -6.49 -15.51 4.37
N GLU A 16 -7.33 -16.39 4.86
CA GLU A 16 -7.66 -17.63 4.16
C GLU A 16 -8.61 -17.38 2.99
N GLY A 17 -8.46 -18.15 1.94
CA GLY A 17 -9.36 -18.21 0.81
C GLY A 17 -10.73 -18.82 1.14
N GLN A 18 -11.48 -19.19 0.11
CA GLN A 18 -12.77 -19.88 0.29
C GLN A 18 -12.59 -21.28 0.84
N LYS A 19 -11.48 -21.94 0.53
CA LYS A 19 -11.11 -23.26 1.04
C LYS A 19 -10.19 -23.08 2.25
N ILE A 20 -10.49 -23.80 3.33
CA ILE A 20 -9.67 -23.81 4.55
C ILE A 20 -8.24 -24.25 4.21
N GLY A 21 -7.24 -23.56 4.76
CA GLY A 21 -5.82 -23.86 4.54
C GLY A 21 -5.29 -23.47 3.15
N ARG A 22 -6.04 -22.66 2.39
CA ARG A 22 -5.59 -22.12 1.10
C ARG A 22 -5.55 -20.58 1.12
N PRO A 23 -4.59 -19.97 0.44
CA PRO A 23 -4.51 -18.51 0.36
C PRO A 23 -5.69 -17.93 -0.41
N LEU A 24 -5.89 -16.62 -0.28
CA LEU A 24 -6.73 -15.87 -1.19
C LEU A 24 -6.23 -16.03 -2.63
N SER A 25 -7.16 -16.11 -3.58
CA SER A 25 -6.77 -16.08 -5.00
C SER A 25 -6.32 -14.67 -5.40
N ASP A 26 -5.43 -14.58 -6.38
CA ASP A 26 -4.94 -13.32 -6.94
C ASP A 26 -6.08 -12.42 -7.44
N MET A 27 -7.18 -13.03 -7.89
CA MET A 27 -8.37 -12.32 -8.34
C MET A 27 -9.17 -11.66 -7.22
N THR A 28 -8.97 -12.06 -5.96
CA THR A 28 -9.78 -11.57 -4.83
C THR A 28 -9.67 -10.06 -4.66
N LEU A 29 -8.49 -9.50 -4.87
CA LEU A 29 -8.25 -8.06 -4.77
C LEU A 29 -8.64 -7.30 -6.04
N THR A 30 -8.55 -7.93 -7.20
CA THR A 30 -8.86 -7.30 -8.49
C THR A 30 -10.35 -7.24 -8.78
N MET A 31 -11.13 -8.20 -8.31
CA MET A 31 -12.56 -8.28 -8.59
C MET A 31 -13.37 -7.07 -8.06
N PRO A 32 -13.14 -6.56 -6.84
CA PRO A 32 -13.83 -5.35 -6.37
C PRO A 32 -13.58 -4.14 -7.27
N ILE A 33 -12.32 -3.95 -7.71
CA ILE A 33 -11.94 -2.85 -8.61
C ILE A 33 -12.67 -2.98 -9.96
N ARG A 34 -12.70 -4.18 -10.53
CA ARG A 34 -13.42 -4.45 -11.78
C ARG A 34 -14.93 -4.22 -11.64
N ARG A 35 -15.54 -4.67 -10.54
CA ARG A 35 -16.97 -4.46 -10.25
C ARG A 35 -17.32 -2.98 -10.10
N ALA A 36 -16.41 -2.22 -9.49
CA ALA A 36 -16.53 -0.77 -9.36
C ALA A 36 -16.23 -0.01 -10.67
N LYS A 37 -15.83 -0.71 -11.75
CA LYS A 37 -15.45 -0.14 -13.05
C LYS A 37 -14.34 0.92 -12.96
N LEU A 38 -13.45 0.78 -11.97
CA LEU A 38 -12.35 1.71 -11.78
C LEU A 38 -11.18 1.38 -12.72
N GLN A 39 -10.62 2.40 -13.37
CA GLN A 39 -9.46 2.30 -14.27
C GLN A 39 -8.14 2.36 -13.48
N ILE A 40 -8.03 1.58 -12.42
CA ILE A 40 -6.88 1.53 -11.52
C ILE A 40 -6.36 0.10 -11.38
N THR A 41 -5.13 -0.03 -10.93
CA THR A 41 -4.51 -1.33 -10.67
C THR A 41 -4.12 -1.46 -9.20
N ILE A 42 -4.07 -2.69 -8.70
CA ILE A 42 -3.57 -2.95 -7.33
C ILE A 42 -2.13 -2.43 -7.17
N HIS A 43 -1.32 -2.55 -8.21
CA HIS A 43 0.05 -2.04 -8.19
C HIS A 43 0.10 -0.50 -8.08
N GLY A 44 -0.87 0.19 -8.66
CA GLY A 44 -1.00 1.64 -8.58
C GLY A 44 -1.09 2.16 -7.14
N PHE A 45 -1.73 1.44 -6.24
CA PHE A 45 -1.78 1.83 -4.81
C PHE A 45 -0.38 1.89 -4.18
N ARG A 46 0.53 1.01 -4.56
CA ARG A 46 1.91 1.04 -4.08
C ARG A 46 2.65 2.26 -4.59
N SER A 47 2.48 2.59 -5.86
CA SER A 47 3.05 3.79 -6.47
C SER A 47 2.53 5.06 -5.80
N THR A 48 1.22 5.16 -5.59
CA THR A 48 0.59 6.31 -4.91
C THR A 48 1.16 6.55 -3.52
N PHE A 49 1.30 5.49 -2.71
CA PHE A 49 1.91 5.61 -1.39
C PHE A 49 3.37 6.11 -1.48
N ARG A 50 4.14 5.56 -2.41
CA ARG A 50 5.54 5.91 -2.60
C ARG A 50 5.72 7.35 -3.06
N ASP A 51 4.89 7.80 -4.01
CA ASP A 51 4.89 9.15 -4.53
C ASP A 51 4.51 10.15 -3.42
N TRP A 52 3.49 9.83 -2.62
CA TRP A 52 3.13 10.61 -1.45
C TRP A 52 4.28 10.70 -0.42
N CYS A 53 4.96 9.59 -0.12
CA CYS A 53 6.13 9.63 0.77
C CYS A 53 7.21 10.58 0.25
N ALA A 54 7.46 10.57 -1.06
CA ALA A 54 8.51 11.37 -1.68
C ALA A 54 8.14 12.86 -1.81
N GLU A 55 6.87 13.17 -2.06
CA GLU A 55 6.42 14.53 -2.39
C GLU A 55 5.86 15.29 -1.18
N ALA A 56 5.21 14.58 -0.25
CA ALA A 56 4.48 15.19 0.86
C ALA A 56 5.14 14.98 2.23
N THR A 57 6.21 14.21 2.32
CA THR A 57 6.88 13.90 3.59
C THR A 57 8.40 14.01 3.49
N SER A 58 9.07 14.00 4.65
CA SER A 58 10.52 13.86 4.76
C SER A 58 10.97 12.41 5.00
N THR A 59 10.11 11.44 4.69
CA THR A 59 10.38 10.02 4.93
C THR A 59 11.59 9.54 4.12
N PRO A 60 12.62 8.95 4.75
CA PRO A 60 13.71 8.33 4.04
C PRO A 60 13.22 7.22 3.10
N ARG A 61 13.85 7.12 1.93
CA ARG A 61 13.45 6.14 0.91
C ARG A 61 13.43 4.70 1.43
N GLU A 62 14.43 4.32 2.23
CA GLU A 62 14.54 2.99 2.84
C GLU A 62 13.36 2.66 3.75
N VAL A 63 12.83 3.64 4.48
CA VAL A 63 11.66 3.48 5.34
C VAL A 63 10.40 3.28 4.49
N ALA A 64 10.21 4.07 3.43
CA ALA A 64 9.10 3.93 2.52
C ALA A 64 9.11 2.56 1.79
N GLU A 65 10.28 2.11 1.33
CA GLU A 65 10.44 0.79 0.70
C GLU A 65 10.17 -0.34 1.72
N ALA A 66 10.58 -0.17 2.98
CA ALA A 66 10.30 -1.13 4.05
C ALA A 66 8.80 -1.22 4.38
N CYS A 67 8.04 -0.09 4.34
CA CYS A 67 6.58 -0.10 4.46
C CYS A 67 5.91 -0.93 3.36
N LEU A 68 6.49 -0.94 2.18
CA LEU A 68 6.00 -1.70 1.02
C LEU A 68 6.49 -3.15 0.98
N ALA A 69 7.24 -3.59 1.99
CA ALA A 69 7.90 -4.90 2.03
C ALA A 69 8.73 -5.17 0.76
N HIS A 70 9.35 -4.13 0.20
CA HIS A 70 10.29 -4.31 -0.90
C HIS A 70 11.60 -4.91 -0.37
N VAL A 71 11.98 -6.03 -0.95
CA VAL A 71 13.28 -6.65 -0.65
C VAL A 71 14.36 -5.79 -1.27
N VAL A 72 15.33 -5.35 -0.45
CA VAL A 72 16.55 -4.72 -0.94
C VAL A 72 17.32 -5.76 -1.75
N ARG A 73 17.32 -5.60 -3.08
CA ARG A 73 17.96 -6.56 -4.00
C ARG A 73 19.48 -6.50 -3.99
N ASN A 74 20.04 -5.45 -3.42
CA ASN A 74 21.49 -5.29 -3.33
C ASN A 74 21.99 -5.99 -2.07
N ALA A 75 22.80 -7.03 -2.23
CA ALA A 75 23.40 -7.78 -1.12
C ALA A 75 24.26 -6.90 -0.19
N VAL A 76 24.86 -5.83 -0.72
CA VAL A 76 25.64 -4.86 0.06
C VAL A 76 24.70 -4.02 0.94
N GLU A 77 23.61 -3.49 0.40
CA GLU A 77 22.61 -2.74 1.18
C GLU A 77 21.91 -3.63 2.21
N ALA A 78 21.62 -4.88 1.86
CA ALA A 78 21.04 -5.86 2.78
C ALA A 78 21.95 -6.17 3.98
N ALA A 79 23.26 -6.19 3.78
CA ALA A 79 24.25 -6.39 4.86
C ALA A 79 24.31 -5.19 5.83
N TYR A 80 23.96 -3.99 5.37
CA TYR A 80 23.90 -2.77 6.20
C TYR A 80 22.53 -2.51 6.80
N ALA A 81 21.48 -3.16 6.32
CA ALA A 81 20.11 -3.04 6.86
C ALA A 81 19.99 -3.79 8.20
N ARG A 82 20.51 -3.17 9.28
CA ARG A 82 20.49 -3.74 10.64
C ARG A 82 19.19 -3.52 11.40
N THR A 83 18.28 -2.76 10.85
CA THR A 83 16.99 -2.42 11.47
C THR A 83 15.86 -2.61 10.49
N ASP A 84 14.71 -3.02 11.01
CA ASP A 84 13.46 -3.11 10.24
C ASP A 84 12.69 -1.79 10.17
N HIS A 85 13.26 -0.72 10.75
CA HIS A 85 12.67 0.62 10.82
C HIS A 85 11.26 0.64 11.45
N PHE A 86 10.97 -0.26 12.38
CA PHE A 86 9.61 -0.52 12.86
C PHE A 86 8.91 0.75 13.37
N GLU A 87 9.55 1.54 14.23
CA GLU A 87 8.95 2.78 14.78
C GLU A 87 8.73 3.83 13.69
N GLN A 88 9.73 4.06 12.83
CA GLN A 88 9.61 4.99 11.71
C GLN A 88 8.51 4.57 10.73
N ARG A 89 8.37 3.27 10.47
CA ARG A 89 7.29 2.74 9.63
C ARG A 89 5.92 2.97 10.26
N ARG A 90 5.80 2.86 11.58
CA ARG A 90 4.56 3.17 12.29
C ARG A 90 4.15 4.62 12.05
N ASP A 91 5.05 5.56 12.29
CA ASP A 91 4.79 6.99 12.11
C ASP A 91 4.35 7.32 10.67
N VAL A 92 5.03 6.71 9.69
CA VAL A 92 4.68 6.89 8.27
C VAL A 92 3.29 6.33 7.96
N MET A 93 2.94 5.16 8.50
CA MET A 93 1.63 4.54 8.25
C MET A 93 0.49 5.31 8.93
N ASP A 94 0.71 5.87 10.12
CA ASP A 94 -0.26 6.73 10.82
C ASP A 94 -0.49 8.04 10.04
N ALA A 95 0.58 8.62 9.51
CA ALA A 95 0.49 9.80 8.64
C ALA A 95 -0.23 9.49 7.32
N TRP A 96 0.01 8.30 6.73
CA TRP A 96 -0.68 7.84 5.53
C TRP A 96 -2.17 7.62 5.76
N GLU A 97 -2.56 7.01 6.88
CA GLU A 97 -3.96 6.87 7.27
C GLU A 97 -4.63 8.25 7.34
N SER A 98 -4.01 9.19 8.06
CA SER A 98 -4.51 10.55 8.19
C SER A 98 -4.67 11.23 6.83
N HIS A 99 -3.71 11.08 5.94
CA HIS A 99 -3.77 11.61 4.57
C HIS A 99 -4.95 11.02 3.79
N CYS A 100 -5.12 9.71 3.80
CA CYS A 100 -6.23 9.04 3.11
C CYS A 100 -7.60 9.46 3.66
N MET A 101 -7.71 9.61 4.99
CA MET A 101 -8.96 10.01 5.63
C MET A 101 -9.29 11.48 5.38
N ASN A 102 -8.29 12.37 5.35
CA ASN A 102 -8.48 13.78 5.04
C ASN A 102 -8.91 14.01 3.60
N ILE A 103 -8.38 13.25 2.64
CA ILE A 103 -8.85 13.30 1.24
C ILE A 103 -10.33 12.95 1.15
N ALA A 104 -10.83 12.02 1.97
CA ALA A 104 -12.24 11.65 2.01
C ALA A 104 -13.15 12.76 2.59
N HIS A 105 -12.58 13.73 3.32
CA HIS A 105 -13.31 14.89 3.88
C HIS A 105 -13.16 16.17 3.07
N ASP A 106 -12.12 16.28 2.24
CA ASP A 106 -11.89 17.47 1.42
C ASP A 106 -12.61 17.31 0.08
N GLU A 107 -13.83 17.87 -0.01
CA GLU A 107 -14.61 17.96 -1.27
C GLU A 107 -13.98 18.87 -2.33
N LYS A 108 -12.78 19.37 -2.13
CA LYS A 108 -12.01 20.09 -3.15
C LYS A 108 -11.35 19.11 -4.11
N ILE A 109 -12.15 18.53 -4.98
CA ILE A 109 -11.65 17.97 -6.23
C ILE A 109 -11.14 19.17 -7.06
N ILE A 110 -9.84 19.35 -7.09
CA ILE A 110 -9.20 20.28 -8.02
C ILE A 110 -9.34 19.64 -9.40
N PRO A 111 -10.15 20.19 -10.31
CA PRO A 111 -10.25 19.63 -11.65
C PRO A 111 -8.89 19.77 -12.34
N LEU A 112 -8.33 18.65 -12.77
CA LEU A 112 -7.15 18.64 -13.64
C LEU A 112 -7.51 19.46 -14.88
N LYS A 113 -6.78 20.58 -15.12
CA LYS A 113 -6.86 21.28 -16.40
C LYS A 113 -6.42 20.31 -17.48
N THR A 114 -7.35 19.80 -18.25
CA THR A 114 -7.04 19.17 -19.53
C THR A 114 -6.55 20.29 -20.43
N ASN A 115 -5.26 20.29 -20.75
CA ASN A 115 -4.75 21.11 -21.85
C ASN A 115 -5.33 20.57 -23.15
N SER A 116 -6.49 21.08 -23.52
CA SER A 116 -7.01 21.00 -24.87
C SER A 116 -6.58 22.29 -25.56
N ASP A 117 -5.35 22.36 -26.02
CA ASP A 117 -4.91 23.29 -27.03
C ASP A 117 -3.96 22.58 -27.98
N GLY A 118 -4.49 22.24 -29.11
CA GLY A 118 -3.80 21.70 -30.25
C GLY A 118 -4.62 21.98 -31.49
N THR A 119 -4.49 23.19 -32.01
CA THR A 119 -4.78 23.49 -33.41
C THR A 119 -3.66 22.99 -34.27
#